data_2f44007e0abf818605a52e3959a46d8c
#
_entry.id   2f44007e0abf818605a52e3959a46d8c
#
_cell.length_a   1.000
_cell.length_b   1.000
_cell.length_c   1.000
_cell.angle_alpha   90.00
_cell.angle_beta   90.00
_cell.angle_gamma   90.00
#
_symmetry.space_group_name_H-M   'P 1'
#
loop_
_entity.id
_entity.type
_entity.pdbx_description
1 polymer ?
#
loop_
_entity_poly.entity_id
_entity_poly.type
_entity_poly.pdbx_seq_one_letter_code
_entity_poly.pdbx_strand_id
1 'polypeptide(L)'
;MKRYGNLFARISDPDNLLLAAYNAAKGKHNRGEVKDFFANLDEHLEQLRRELQEKNYETSPYDVFIKNEGKRREIYKLPFRDRVVQWAIMQVLEPVWTPQFTADTHACIRGRGMHSLLRKLREDLRNDPEGTAYCLKLDVRKFYPSIDHDTMKAVVRRKIKDPETLWLLDGIIDSAPGVPIGNYISQYFANLYLSELD
;
A
#
# COMPACT_ATOMS: atom_id res chain seq x y z
N MET A 1 -1.43 -23.67 -1.33
CA MET A 1 -1.64 -22.42 -0.54
C MET A 1 -3.01 -21.84 -0.85
N LYS A 2 -3.79 -21.37 0.15
CA LYS A 2 -5.14 -20.80 -0.07
C LYS A 2 -5.03 -19.48 -0.84
N ARG A 3 -5.80 -19.34 -1.92
CA ARG A 3 -5.91 -18.12 -2.73
C ARG A 3 -7.31 -17.53 -2.59
N TYR A 4 -7.39 -16.20 -2.59
CA TYR A 4 -8.63 -15.46 -2.37
C TYR A 4 -9.23 -14.99 -3.71
N GLY A 5 -10.55 -15.10 -3.83
CA GLY A 5 -11.38 -14.59 -4.92
C GLY A 5 -12.52 -13.74 -4.39
N ASN A 6 -13.32 -13.19 -5.30
CA ASN A 6 -14.48 -12.33 -4.98
C ASN A 6 -14.10 -11.09 -4.13
N LEU A 7 -12.90 -10.54 -4.37
CA LEU A 7 -12.40 -9.37 -3.66
C LEU A 7 -12.82 -8.08 -4.35
N PHE A 8 -12.90 -8.10 -5.68
CA PHE A 8 -13.22 -6.91 -6.47
C PHE A 8 -14.58 -6.32 -6.16
N ALA A 9 -15.61 -7.16 -6.01
CA ALA A 9 -16.94 -6.72 -5.62
C ALA A 9 -16.94 -5.98 -4.26
N ARG A 10 -16.06 -6.38 -3.35
CA ARG A 10 -15.87 -5.70 -2.05
C ARG A 10 -15.08 -4.41 -2.20
N ILE A 11 -14.11 -4.36 -3.11
CA ILE A 11 -13.32 -3.15 -3.39
C ILE A 11 -14.20 -2.06 -3.99
N SER A 12 -15.04 -2.40 -4.99
CA SER A 12 -15.92 -1.48 -5.68
C SER A 12 -17.29 -1.26 -5.00
N ASP A 13 -17.47 -1.83 -3.82
CA ASP A 13 -18.69 -1.64 -3.01
C ASP A 13 -18.85 -0.17 -2.61
N PRO A 14 -20.06 0.43 -2.75
CA PRO A 14 -20.29 1.84 -2.42
C PRO A 14 -19.91 2.21 -1.00
N ASP A 15 -20.23 1.38 -0.01
CA ASP A 15 -19.91 1.66 1.39
C ASP A 15 -18.41 1.58 1.63
N ASN A 16 -17.71 0.67 0.95
CA ASN A 16 -16.26 0.57 0.99
C ASN A 16 -15.58 1.78 0.36
N LEU A 17 -16.08 2.29 -0.77
CA LEU A 17 -15.58 3.50 -1.42
C LEU A 17 -15.83 4.74 -0.55
N LEU A 18 -16.99 4.85 0.06
CA LEU A 18 -17.32 5.92 1.00
C LEU A 18 -16.37 5.92 2.21
N LEU A 19 -16.20 4.77 2.84
CA LEU A 19 -15.25 4.61 3.95
C LEU A 19 -13.82 4.95 3.53
N ALA A 20 -13.42 4.56 2.31
CA ALA A 20 -12.11 4.85 1.75
C ALA A 20 -11.89 6.36 1.56
N ALA A 21 -12.90 7.12 1.11
CA ALA A 21 -12.82 8.57 0.98
C ALA A 21 -12.55 9.23 2.35
N TYR A 22 -13.30 8.84 3.39
CA TYR A 22 -13.07 9.34 4.74
C TYR A 22 -11.70 8.96 5.30
N ASN A 23 -11.24 7.73 5.07
CA ASN A 23 -9.91 7.29 5.52
C ASN A 23 -8.78 8.03 4.78
N ALA A 24 -8.91 8.25 3.46
CA ALA A 24 -7.95 9.01 2.67
C ALA A 24 -7.86 10.49 3.08
N ALA A 25 -8.96 11.05 3.59
CA ALA A 25 -9.07 12.44 4.03
C ALA A 25 -8.52 12.69 5.44
N LYS A 26 -8.30 11.66 6.27
CA LYS A 26 -7.81 11.84 7.65
C LYS A 26 -6.55 12.69 7.71
N GLY A 27 -6.60 13.77 8.52
CA GLY A 27 -5.52 14.74 8.68
C GLY A 27 -5.28 15.64 7.45
N LYS A 28 -6.19 15.63 6.45
CA LYS A 28 -6.04 16.36 5.18
C LYS A 28 -7.30 17.12 4.75
N HIS A 29 -8.32 17.20 5.59
CA HIS A 29 -9.61 17.84 5.28
C HIS A 29 -9.49 19.30 4.84
N ASN A 30 -8.43 19.99 5.24
CA ASN A 30 -8.20 21.39 4.85
C ASN A 30 -7.54 21.58 3.48
N ARG A 31 -7.14 20.51 2.79
CA ARG A 31 -6.55 20.60 1.45
C ARG A 31 -7.64 20.84 0.40
N GLY A 32 -7.37 21.74 -0.58
CA GLY A 32 -8.32 22.09 -1.64
C GLY A 32 -8.85 20.85 -2.35
N GLU A 33 -7.98 19.98 -2.86
CA GLU A 33 -8.36 18.74 -3.55
C GLU A 33 -9.29 17.82 -2.75
N VAL A 34 -9.19 17.85 -1.41
CA VAL A 34 -10.07 17.05 -0.53
C VAL A 34 -11.42 17.76 -0.37
N LYS A 35 -11.42 19.08 -0.18
CA LYS A 35 -12.65 19.87 -0.09
C LYS A 35 -13.47 19.77 -1.37
N ASP A 36 -12.80 19.89 -2.53
CA ASP A 36 -13.44 19.82 -3.85
C ASP A 36 -14.06 18.43 -4.07
N PHE A 37 -13.38 17.37 -3.69
CA PHE A 37 -13.92 16.00 -3.77
C PHE A 37 -15.13 15.81 -2.86
N PHE A 38 -15.08 16.31 -1.63
CA PHE A 38 -16.20 16.20 -0.68
C PHE A 38 -17.38 17.13 -1.00
N ALA A 39 -17.17 18.20 -1.76
CA ALA A 39 -18.26 19.07 -2.21
C ALA A 39 -19.24 18.36 -3.17
N ASN A 40 -18.75 17.36 -3.93
CA ASN A 40 -19.54 16.53 -4.84
C ASN A 40 -19.29 15.04 -4.59
N LEU A 41 -19.33 14.64 -3.31
CA LEU A 41 -18.88 13.31 -2.86
C LEU A 41 -19.59 12.18 -3.59
N ASP A 42 -20.93 12.21 -3.65
CA ASP A 42 -21.72 11.13 -4.25
C ASP A 42 -21.42 10.96 -5.75
N GLU A 43 -21.29 12.09 -6.48
CA GLU A 43 -20.95 12.07 -7.91
C GLU A 43 -19.56 11.49 -8.15
N HIS A 44 -18.57 11.90 -7.37
CA HIS A 44 -17.19 11.38 -7.50
C HIS A 44 -17.09 9.89 -7.12
N LEU A 45 -17.81 9.44 -6.10
CA LEU A 45 -17.84 8.04 -5.72
C LEU A 45 -18.54 7.17 -6.77
N GLU A 46 -19.66 7.63 -7.32
CA GLU A 46 -20.37 6.89 -8.37
C GLU A 46 -19.54 6.85 -9.67
N GLN A 47 -18.84 7.93 -10.01
CA GLN A 47 -17.90 7.92 -11.13
C GLN A 47 -16.79 6.89 -10.92
N LEU A 48 -16.12 6.88 -9.76
CA LEU A 48 -15.08 5.89 -9.44
C LEU A 48 -15.62 4.46 -9.48
N ARG A 49 -16.81 4.24 -8.93
CA ARG A 49 -17.47 2.93 -8.95
C ARG A 49 -17.72 2.46 -10.37
N ARG A 50 -18.24 3.33 -11.24
CA ARG A 50 -18.48 3.02 -12.65
C ARG A 50 -17.19 2.69 -13.38
N GLU A 51 -16.15 3.50 -13.23
CA GLU A 51 -14.84 3.25 -13.84
C GLU A 51 -14.24 1.91 -13.41
N LEU A 52 -14.38 1.53 -12.15
CA LEU A 52 -13.94 0.24 -11.65
C LEU A 52 -14.75 -0.91 -12.27
N GLN A 53 -16.08 -0.81 -12.30
CA GLN A 53 -16.97 -1.85 -12.81
C GLN A 53 -16.83 -2.05 -14.32
N GLU A 54 -16.64 -0.98 -15.08
CA GLU A 54 -16.40 -1.00 -16.53
C GLU A 54 -14.96 -1.35 -16.91
N LYS A 55 -14.06 -1.48 -15.90
CA LYS A 55 -12.62 -1.78 -16.09
C LYS A 55 -11.91 -0.74 -16.96
N ASN A 56 -12.32 0.50 -16.85
CA ASN A 56 -11.69 1.65 -17.51
C ASN A 56 -11.00 2.61 -16.52
N TYR A 57 -10.91 2.24 -15.23
CA TYR A 57 -10.12 2.98 -14.27
C TYR A 57 -8.64 2.95 -14.65
N GLU A 58 -8.06 4.13 -14.78
CA GLU A 58 -6.61 4.32 -14.95
C GLU A 58 -6.08 5.19 -13.81
N THR A 59 -4.90 4.84 -13.31
CA THR A 59 -4.20 5.67 -12.32
C THR A 59 -3.85 7.01 -12.95
N SER A 60 -4.25 8.10 -12.31
CA SER A 60 -3.96 9.46 -12.78
C SER A 60 -2.44 9.72 -12.84
N PRO A 61 -1.98 10.64 -13.69
CA PRO A 61 -0.59 11.07 -13.71
C PRO A 61 -0.12 11.54 -12.33
N TYR A 62 1.12 11.19 -11.97
CA TYR A 62 1.74 11.60 -10.72
C TYR A 62 2.25 13.04 -10.80
N ASP A 63 2.02 13.79 -9.73
CA ASP A 63 2.78 15.00 -9.43
C ASP A 63 4.06 14.60 -8.71
N VAL A 64 5.21 14.68 -9.41
CA VAL A 64 6.49 14.21 -8.89
C VAL A 64 7.31 15.39 -8.39
N PHE A 65 7.70 15.36 -7.12
CA PHE A 65 8.54 16.36 -6.52
C PHE A 65 9.67 15.77 -5.67
N ILE A 66 10.72 16.54 -5.49
CA ILE A 66 11.89 16.11 -4.72
C ILE A 66 11.75 16.60 -3.28
N LYS A 67 11.88 15.66 -2.35
CA LYS A 67 11.98 15.94 -0.92
C LYS A 67 13.38 15.65 -0.41
N ASN A 68 14.00 16.67 0.21
CA ASN A 68 15.33 16.57 0.80
C ASN A 68 15.22 16.49 2.34
N GLU A 69 15.02 15.30 2.88
CA GLU A 69 15.07 15.02 4.33
C GLU A 69 16.21 14.05 4.62
N GLY A 70 17.42 14.56 4.74
CA GLY A 70 18.65 13.76 4.92
C GLY A 70 19.09 12.96 3.69
N LYS A 71 18.15 12.45 2.89
CA LYS A 71 18.39 11.83 1.57
C LYS A 71 17.43 12.45 0.55
N ARG A 72 17.91 12.67 -0.68
CA ARG A 72 17.09 13.10 -1.81
C ARG A 72 16.14 11.97 -2.20
N ARG A 73 14.82 12.23 -2.17
CA ARG A 73 13.78 11.27 -2.57
C ARG A 73 12.83 11.91 -3.56
N GLU A 74 12.48 11.18 -4.59
CA GLU A 74 11.37 11.52 -5.48
C GLU A 74 10.08 11.02 -4.86
N ILE A 75 9.12 11.92 -4.65
CA ILE A 75 7.81 11.60 -4.07
C ILE A 75 6.79 11.69 -5.18
N TYR A 76 6.04 10.63 -5.36
CA TYR A 76 5.00 10.46 -6.36
C TYR A 76 3.64 10.72 -5.70
N LYS A 77 3.12 11.93 -5.88
CA LYS A 77 1.83 12.31 -5.31
C LYS A 77 0.71 12.02 -6.31
N LEU A 78 -0.29 11.30 -5.87
CA LEU A 78 -1.53 11.07 -6.63
C LEU A 78 -2.61 12.11 -6.27
N PRO A 79 -3.50 12.44 -7.21
CA PRO A 79 -4.78 13.11 -6.93
C PRO A 79 -5.57 12.39 -5.84
N PHE A 80 -6.51 13.11 -5.23
CA PHE A 80 -7.26 12.55 -4.10
C PHE A 80 -8.11 11.34 -4.50
N ARG A 81 -8.69 11.34 -5.72
CA ARG A 81 -9.49 10.23 -6.25
C ARG A 81 -8.74 8.89 -6.25
N ASP A 82 -7.49 8.89 -6.69
CA ASP A 82 -6.69 7.67 -6.75
C ASP A 82 -6.30 7.18 -5.35
N ARG A 83 -6.11 8.11 -4.41
CA ARG A 83 -5.90 7.76 -3.01
C ARG A 83 -7.14 7.10 -2.40
N VAL A 84 -8.35 7.49 -2.82
CA VAL A 84 -9.60 6.81 -2.42
C VAL A 84 -9.60 5.38 -2.94
N VAL A 85 -9.27 5.15 -4.22
CA VAL A 85 -9.18 3.80 -4.79
C VAL A 85 -8.14 2.94 -4.05
N GLN A 86 -6.95 3.49 -3.77
CA GLN A 86 -5.94 2.75 -3.00
C GLN A 86 -6.40 2.40 -1.59
N TRP A 87 -7.13 3.28 -0.91
CA TRP A 87 -7.73 2.98 0.39
C TRP A 87 -8.81 1.90 0.28
N ALA A 88 -9.67 1.95 -0.74
CA ALA A 88 -10.69 0.93 -0.99
C ALA A 88 -10.06 -0.46 -1.19
N ILE A 89 -8.97 -0.53 -1.96
CA ILE A 89 -8.19 -1.75 -2.15
C ILE A 89 -7.62 -2.23 -0.80
N MET A 90 -6.97 -1.36 -0.06
CA MET A 90 -6.28 -1.75 1.17
C MET A 90 -7.22 -2.17 2.29
N GLN A 91 -8.41 -1.58 2.41
CA GLN A 91 -9.44 -2.02 3.35
C GLN A 91 -9.83 -3.50 3.15
N VAL A 92 -9.74 -3.98 1.91
CA VAL A 92 -10.07 -5.37 1.54
C VAL A 92 -8.84 -6.28 1.60
N LEU A 93 -7.67 -5.80 1.17
CA LEU A 93 -6.47 -6.62 1.01
C LEU A 93 -5.55 -6.65 2.23
N GLU A 94 -5.59 -5.66 3.11
CA GLU A 94 -4.77 -5.65 4.34
C GLU A 94 -5.00 -6.93 5.18
N PRO A 95 -6.24 -7.40 5.42
CA PRO A 95 -6.48 -8.65 6.13
C PRO A 95 -5.97 -9.91 5.40
N VAL A 96 -5.81 -9.84 4.06
CA VAL A 96 -5.30 -10.93 3.24
C VAL A 96 -3.76 -10.97 3.26
N TRP A 97 -3.13 -9.79 3.26
CA TRP A 97 -1.68 -9.66 3.16
C TRP A 97 -0.95 -9.68 4.49
N THR A 98 -1.51 -9.06 5.52
CA THR A 98 -0.87 -8.97 6.85
C THR A 98 -0.48 -10.32 7.46
N PRO A 99 -1.28 -11.41 7.32
CA PRO A 99 -0.88 -12.72 7.83
C PRO A 99 0.29 -13.38 7.09
N GLN A 100 0.77 -12.78 6.00
CA GLN A 100 1.93 -13.28 5.25
C GLN A 100 3.26 -12.71 5.76
N PHE A 101 3.19 -11.62 6.51
CA PHE A 101 4.37 -10.97 7.04
C PHE A 101 4.81 -11.63 8.33
N THR A 102 6.11 -11.71 8.55
CA THR A 102 6.66 -12.23 9.81
C THR A 102 6.23 -11.40 11.01
N ALA A 103 6.34 -11.96 12.20
CA ALA A 103 6.05 -11.24 13.44
C ALA A 103 6.93 -9.99 13.59
N ASP A 104 8.12 -10.00 12.97
CA ASP A 104 9.13 -8.97 13.06
C ASP A 104 9.08 -7.95 11.92
N THR A 105 8.10 -8.06 11.00
CA THR A 105 7.81 -7.02 10.03
C THR A 105 7.08 -5.87 10.73
N HIS A 106 7.77 -4.74 10.93
CA HIS A 106 7.23 -3.57 11.63
C HIS A 106 6.90 -2.37 10.73
N ALA A 107 7.17 -2.47 9.42
CA ALA A 107 6.96 -1.37 8.48
C ALA A 107 5.49 -1.24 8.08
N CYS A 108 4.85 -0.12 8.45
CA CYS A 108 3.53 0.31 7.99
C CYS A 108 2.36 -0.67 8.24
N ILE A 109 2.49 -1.56 9.21
CA ILE A 109 1.43 -2.47 9.65
C ILE A 109 0.75 -1.88 10.88
N ARG A 110 -0.59 -1.88 10.89
CA ARG A 110 -1.36 -1.39 12.03
C ARG A 110 -1.01 -2.17 13.30
N GLY A 111 -0.75 -1.45 14.39
CA GLY A 111 -0.32 -2.04 15.67
C GLY A 111 1.15 -2.44 15.73
N ARG A 112 1.89 -2.36 14.61
CA ARG A 112 3.33 -2.59 14.52
C ARG A 112 4.02 -1.30 14.06
N GLY A 113 5.07 -0.89 14.73
CA GLY A 113 5.79 0.34 14.41
C GLY A 113 7.06 0.45 15.21
N MET A 114 7.76 1.58 15.10
CA MET A 114 9.07 1.80 15.75
C MET A 114 9.04 1.51 17.26
N HIS A 115 7.97 1.89 17.97
CA HIS A 115 7.88 1.64 19.42
C HIS A 115 7.72 0.15 19.75
N SER A 116 6.97 -0.61 18.95
CA SER A 116 6.84 -2.07 19.13
C SER A 116 8.16 -2.78 18.81
N LEU A 117 8.85 -2.37 17.75
CA LEU A 117 10.19 -2.88 17.39
C LEU A 117 11.19 -2.61 18.51
N LEU A 118 11.27 -1.37 19.03
CA LEU A 118 12.20 -1.04 20.11
C LEU A 118 11.93 -1.82 21.40
N ARG A 119 10.67 -2.09 21.71
CA ARG A 119 10.30 -2.90 22.87
C ARG A 119 10.80 -4.33 22.68
N LYS A 120 10.47 -4.96 21.55
CA LYS A 120 10.92 -6.30 21.22
C LYS A 120 12.44 -6.40 21.26
N LEU A 121 13.14 -5.50 20.59
CA LEU A 121 14.61 -5.49 20.58
C LEU A 121 15.20 -5.40 21.99
N ARG A 122 14.64 -4.57 22.87
CA ARG A 122 15.09 -4.49 24.29
C ARG A 122 14.85 -5.77 25.07
N GLU A 123 13.74 -6.45 24.80
CA GLU A 123 13.41 -7.75 25.39
C GLU A 123 14.39 -8.82 24.91
N ASP A 124 14.65 -8.92 23.62
CA ASP A 124 15.59 -9.87 23.01
C ASP A 124 17.01 -9.68 23.56
N LEU A 125 17.52 -8.44 23.62
CA LEU A 125 18.85 -8.10 24.17
C LEU A 125 18.99 -8.45 25.67
N ARG A 126 17.91 -8.42 26.44
CA ARG A 126 17.92 -8.77 27.87
C ARG A 126 17.83 -10.27 28.09
N ASN A 127 17.04 -10.95 27.27
CA ASN A 127 16.73 -12.36 27.47
C ASN A 127 17.78 -13.29 26.88
N ASP A 128 18.51 -12.85 25.85
CA ASP A 128 19.56 -13.61 25.18
C ASP A 128 20.77 -12.73 24.85
N PRO A 129 21.60 -12.39 25.87
CA PRO A 129 22.80 -11.57 25.65
C PRO A 129 23.85 -12.25 24.75
N GLU A 130 23.95 -13.57 24.78
CA GLU A 130 24.91 -14.32 23.97
C GLU A 130 24.48 -14.39 22.51
N GLY A 131 23.19 -14.72 22.22
CA GLY A 131 22.64 -14.78 20.89
C GLY A 131 22.50 -13.42 20.23
N THR A 132 22.49 -12.33 21.02
CA THR A 132 22.43 -10.95 20.54
C THR A 132 23.76 -10.20 20.59
N ALA A 133 24.88 -10.90 20.77
CA ALA A 133 26.24 -10.32 20.81
C ALA A 133 26.64 -9.63 19.50
N TYR A 134 26.05 -10.03 18.38
CA TYR A 134 26.30 -9.45 17.04
C TYR A 134 25.00 -8.98 16.39
N CYS A 135 25.08 -7.91 15.60
CA CYS A 135 23.97 -7.38 14.82
C CYS A 135 24.38 -7.26 13.35
N LEU A 136 23.66 -7.93 12.45
CA LEU A 136 23.78 -7.74 11.02
C LEU A 136 22.76 -6.67 10.57
N LYS A 137 23.25 -5.57 10.02
CA LYS A 137 22.42 -4.52 9.43
C LYS A 137 22.50 -4.57 7.91
N LEU A 138 21.38 -4.81 7.26
CA LEU A 138 21.24 -4.81 5.81
C LEU A 138 20.36 -3.63 5.36
N ASP A 139 20.67 -3.06 4.20
CA ASP A 139 19.85 -2.02 3.55
C ASP A 139 19.88 -2.22 2.03
N VAL A 140 18.72 -2.24 1.39
CA VAL A 140 18.62 -2.42 -0.06
C VAL A 140 18.74 -1.07 -0.74
N ARG A 141 19.77 -0.92 -1.58
CA ARG A 141 20.02 0.32 -2.32
C ARG A 141 18.87 0.58 -3.32
N LYS A 142 18.27 1.77 -3.24
CA LYS A 142 17.16 2.20 -4.12
C LYS A 142 16.01 1.19 -4.19
N PHE A 143 15.63 0.59 -3.07
CA PHE A 143 14.68 -0.53 -3.03
C PHE A 143 13.41 -0.28 -3.85
N TYR A 144 12.65 0.77 -3.56
CA TYR A 144 11.38 1.06 -4.26
C TYR A 144 11.53 1.20 -5.79
N PRO A 145 12.48 1.98 -6.33
CA PRO A 145 12.69 2.07 -7.77
C PRO A 145 13.19 0.79 -8.44
N SER A 146 13.78 -0.14 -7.68
CA SER A 146 14.33 -1.40 -8.21
C SER A 146 13.39 -2.59 -8.10
N ILE A 147 12.16 -2.41 -7.60
CA ILE A 147 11.16 -3.48 -7.57
C ILE A 147 10.76 -3.80 -9.02
N ASP A 148 10.99 -5.05 -9.41
CA ASP A 148 10.60 -5.60 -10.71
C ASP A 148 9.08 -5.87 -10.74
N HIS A 149 8.40 -5.38 -11.79
CA HIS A 149 6.95 -5.48 -11.90
C HIS A 149 6.46 -6.91 -12.10
N ASP A 150 7.15 -7.70 -12.92
CA ASP A 150 6.74 -9.08 -13.19
C ASP A 150 6.85 -9.93 -11.93
N THR A 151 7.94 -9.75 -11.19
CA THR A 151 8.12 -10.38 -9.88
C THR A 151 7.03 -9.93 -8.89
N MET A 152 6.73 -8.61 -8.82
CA MET A 152 5.69 -8.09 -7.93
C MET A 152 4.32 -8.66 -8.26
N LYS A 153 3.96 -8.69 -9.55
CA LYS A 153 2.72 -9.31 -10.04
C LYS A 153 2.66 -10.80 -9.70
N ALA A 154 3.77 -11.53 -9.84
CA ALA A 154 3.85 -12.94 -9.45
C ALA A 154 3.61 -13.14 -7.95
N VAL A 155 4.20 -12.30 -7.10
CA VAL A 155 4.02 -12.33 -5.64
C VAL A 155 2.55 -12.09 -5.26
N VAL A 156 1.91 -11.06 -5.85
CA VAL A 156 0.49 -10.76 -5.62
C VAL A 156 -0.40 -11.96 -6.00
N ARG A 157 -0.12 -12.61 -7.13
CA ARG A 157 -0.88 -13.77 -7.64
C ARG A 157 -0.79 -15.02 -6.78
N ARG A 158 0.15 -15.10 -5.87
CA ARG A 158 0.23 -16.24 -4.92
C ARG A 158 -0.95 -16.31 -3.98
N LYS A 159 -1.52 -15.16 -3.61
CA LYS A 159 -2.64 -15.07 -2.66
C LYS A 159 -3.95 -14.64 -3.31
N ILE A 160 -3.90 -13.91 -4.40
CA ILE A 160 -5.07 -13.41 -5.10
C ILE A 160 -5.26 -14.20 -6.39
N LYS A 161 -6.49 -14.68 -6.62
CA LYS A 161 -6.89 -15.36 -7.86
C LYS A 161 -8.02 -14.65 -8.60
N ASP A 162 -8.55 -13.58 -8.03
CA ASP A 162 -9.63 -12.78 -8.58
C ASP A 162 -9.13 -11.95 -9.78
N PRO A 163 -9.58 -12.25 -11.02
CA PRO A 163 -9.03 -11.60 -12.22
C PRO A 163 -9.24 -10.08 -12.24
N GLU A 164 -10.36 -9.60 -11.70
CA GLU A 164 -10.69 -8.18 -11.69
C GLU A 164 -9.84 -7.42 -10.68
N THR A 165 -9.61 -8.00 -9.51
CA THR A 165 -8.66 -7.47 -8.53
C THR A 165 -7.24 -7.46 -9.08
N LEU A 166 -6.82 -8.52 -9.80
CA LEU A 166 -5.51 -8.58 -10.43
C LEU A 166 -5.35 -7.53 -11.53
N TRP A 167 -6.37 -7.32 -12.37
CA TRP A 167 -6.38 -6.25 -13.36
C TRP A 167 -6.11 -4.87 -12.70
N LEU A 168 -6.83 -4.57 -11.64
CA LEU A 168 -6.69 -3.29 -10.93
C LEU A 168 -5.29 -3.14 -10.30
N LEU A 169 -4.77 -4.19 -9.68
CA LEU A 169 -3.44 -4.17 -9.05
C LEU A 169 -2.33 -4.08 -10.09
N ASP A 170 -2.45 -4.78 -11.22
CA ASP A 170 -1.48 -4.71 -12.32
C ASP A 170 -1.40 -3.28 -12.88
N GLY A 171 -2.54 -2.62 -13.11
CA GLY A 171 -2.59 -1.22 -13.54
C GLY A 171 -1.90 -0.26 -12.56
N ILE A 172 -2.06 -0.50 -11.26
CA ILE A 172 -1.38 0.32 -10.22
C ILE A 172 0.12 0.01 -10.18
N ILE A 173 0.53 -1.25 -10.31
CA ILE A 173 1.94 -1.64 -10.34
C ILE A 173 2.64 -1.01 -11.56
N ASP A 174 1.98 -1.03 -12.73
CA ASP A 174 2.54 -0.50 -13.98
C ASP A 174 2.47 1.03 -14.09
N SER A 175 1.83 1.72 -13.15
CA SER A 175 1.59 3.16 -13.23
C SER A 175 2.83 4.03 -13.08
N ALA A 176 3.95 3.49 -12.58
CA ALA A 176 5.23 4.20 -12.45
C ALA A 176 6.40 3.21 -12.42
N PRO A 177 7.64 3.63 -12.72
CA PRO A 177 8.82 2.76 -12.60
C PRO A 177 9.03 2.27 -11.17
N GLY A 178 9.22 0.96 -11.01
CA GLY A 178 9.30 0.32 -9.69
C GLY A 178 8.01 0.50 -8.90
N VAL A 179 8.12 0.81 -7.61
CA VAL A 179 6.97 1.12 -6.75
C VAL A 179 7.07 2.56 -6.26
N PRO A 180 6.10 3.43 -6.58
CA PRO A 180 6.19 4.87 -6.33
C PRO A 180 6.15 5.18 -4.82
N ILE A 181 7.08 6.01 -4.36
CA ILE A 181 7.15 6.47 -2.97
C ILE A 181 6.09 7.55 -2.75
N GLY A 182 5.27 7.39 -1.71
CA GLY A 182 4.24 8.36 -1.32
C GLY A 182 2.82 7.81 -1.37
N ASN A 183 2.63 6.61 -1.88
CA ASN A 183 1.35 5.94 -1.97
C ASN A 183 1.14 4.93 -0.84
N TYR A 184 -0.09 4.80 -0.36
CA TYR A 184 -0.42 3.92 0.76
C TYR A 184 -0.14 2.43 0.42
N ILE A 185 -0.58 1.97 -0.75
CA ILE A 185 -0.40 0.58 -1.19
C ILE A 185 1.08 0.20 -1.38
N SER A 186 1.94 1.18 -1.73
CA SER A 186 3.37 0.95 -2.00
C SER A 186 4.13 0.32 -0.82
N GLN A 187 3.74 0.65 0.40
CA GLN A 187 4.33 0.09 1.60
C GLN A 187 4.03 -1.41 1.74
N TYR A 188 2.82 -1.81 1.38
CA TYR A 188 2.41 -3.22 1.40
C TYR A 188 3.05 -4.01 0.26
N PHE A 189 3.20 -3.42 -0.93
CA PHE A 189 3.96 -4.02 -2.02
C PHE A 189 5.42 -4.26 -1.62
N ALA A 190 6.05 -3.31 -0.95
CA ALA A 190 7.41 -3.45 -0.44
C ALA A 190 7.54 -4.60 0.56
N ASN A 191 6.63 -4.69 1.53
CA ASN A 191 6.61 -5.78 2.50
C ASN A 191 6.35 -7.14 1.82
N LEU A 192 5.41 -7.20 0.86
CA LEU A 192 5.10 -8.42 0.11
C LEU A 192 6.30 -8.90 -0.71
N TYR A 193 6.99 -7.97 -1.36
CA TYR A 193 8.16 -8.28 -2.20
C TYR A 193 9.28 -8.95 -1.40
N LEU A 194 9.48 -8.53 -0.15
CA LEU A 194 10.49 -9.08 0.75
C LEU A 194 9.99 -10.26 1.60
N SER A 195 8.69 -10.55 1.60
CA SER A 195 8.10 -11.56 2.52
C SER A 195 8.61 -13.00 2.32
N GLU A 196 9.38 -13.26 1.28
CA GLU A 196 10.04 -14.56 1.06
C GLU A 196 11.50 -14.57 1.51
N LEU A 197 12.07 -13.39 1.71
CA LEU A 197 13.42 -13.24 2.22
C LEU A 197 13.43 -13.19 3.75
N ASP A 198 12.36 -12.63 4.35
CA ASP A 198 12.15 -12.52 5.78
C ASP A 198 11.74 -13.86 6.42
#